data_3eb18c00e544e4e44b5a7e3a141c24f5
#
_entry.id   3eb18c00e544e4e44b5a7e3a141c24f5
#
_cell.length_a   1.000
_cell.length_b   1.000
_cell.length_c   1.000
_cell.angle_alpha   90.00
_cell.angle_beta   90.00
_cell.angle_gamma   90.00
#
_symmetry.space_group_name_H-M   'P 1'
#
loop_
_entity.id
_entity.type
_entity.pdbx_description
1 polymer ?
#
loop_
_entity_poly.entity_id
_entity_poly.type
_entity_poly.pdbx_seq_one_letter_code
_entity_poly.pdbx_strand_id
1 'polypeptide(L)'
;MIRLVTVIGHGVNLLPHFIKHYQKYVNEIQIVCYNSELHPNISGEVKNLIVGYENVSVVKEVFHDNFDWEMVTNLYNEVKLRYKNDWWVVADIDEFHLYPKDNLQRLILDCEFNGWDIVRGGFIDRIGNGGTFPKIKDDESIWKQFPVMGFFRYPMSYACPNKICVMRGRVTVTNGQHYAEIDGQTTWRWQGWGHPLIAPINTHSVQVHHFKWDETSIDRIKKVADTNKN
;
A
#
# COMPACT_ATOMS: atom_id res chain seq x y z
N MET A 1 -12.84 -6.73 13.24
CA MET A 1 -12.89 -5.41 12.56
C MET A 1 -11.96 -5.43 11.36
N ILE A 2 -12.22 -4.62 10.33
CA ILE A 2 -11.32 -4.44 9.17
C ILE A 2 -10.71 -3.05 9.27
N ARG A 3 -9.38 -2.95 9.37
CA ARG A 3 -8.63 -1.71 9.45
C ARG A 3 -7.71 -1.55 8.25
N LEU A 4 -7.32 -0.32 7.97
CA LEU A 4 -6.27 -0.04 7.00
C LEU A 4 -5.15 0.74 7.69
N VAL A 5 -3.92 0.45 7.34
CA VAL A 5 -2.75 1.26 7.70
C VAL A 5 -1.99 1.70 6.46
N THR A 6 -1.58 2.96 6.45
CA THR A 6 -0.68 3.54 5.45
C THR A 6 0.38 4.41 6.12
N VAL A 7 1.60 4.41 5.58
CA VAL A 7 2.68 5.32 6.00
C VAL A 7 2.89 6.33 4.88
N ILE A 8 2.72 7.61 5.17
CA ILE A 8 2.80 8.70 4.20
C ILE A 8 4.04 9.53 4.44
N GLY A 9 5.01 9.47 3.54
CA GLY A 9 6.22 10.30 3.52
C GLY A 9 6.31 11.21 2.31
N HIS A 10 5.43 11.01 1.33
CA HIS A 10 5.25 11.83 0.12
C HIS A 10 3.89 11.51 -0.51
N GLY A 11 3.54 12.16 -1.64
CA GLY A 11 2.33 11.82 -2.41
C GLY A 11 1.02 12.17 -1.68
N VAL A 12 1.03 13.17 -0.80
CA VAL A 12 -0.15 13.60 -0.02
C VAL A 12 -1.33 13.98 -0.91
N ASN A 13 -1.08 14.43 -2.13
CA ASN A 13 -2.09 14.71 -3.16
C ASN A 13 -2.92 13.48 -3.58
N LEU A 14 -2.47 12.26 -3.30
CA LEU A 14 -3.25 11.04 -3.50
C LEU A 14 -4.24 10.76 -2.37
N LEU A 15 -4.07 11.38 -1.21
CA LEU A 15 -4.83 11.04 0.00
C LEU A 15 -6.36 11.18 -0.15
N PRO A 16 -6.93 12.22 -0.80
CA PRO A 16 -8.37 12.31 -1.02
C PRO A 16 -8.91 11.12 -1.84
N HIS A 17 -8.19 10.72 -2.89
CA HIS A 17 -8.55 9.55 -3.71
C HIS A 17 -8.42 8.24 -2.94
N PHE A 18 -7.36 8.12 -2.14
CA PHE A 18 -7.09 6.96 -1.30
C PHE A 18 -8.21 6.74 -0.27
N ILE A 19 -8.57 7.78 0.48
CA ILE A 19 -9.67 7.72 1.44
C ILE A 19 -10.98 7.33 0.74
N LYS A 20 -11.33 8.02 -0.35
CA LYS A 20 -12.54 7.76 -1.13
C LYS A 20 -12.60 6.32 -1.63
N HIS A 21 -11.45 5.72 -1.98
CA HIS A 21 -11.38 4.33 -2.44
C HIS A 21 -11.60 3.35 -1.30
N TYR A 22 -10.89 3.53 -0.17
CA TYR A 22 -10.85 2.52 0.89
C TYR A 22 -11.99 2.63 1.91
N GLN A 23 -12.59 3.80 2.12
CA GLN A 23 -13.65 4.00 3.12
C GLN A 23 -14.86 3.08 2.95
N LYS A 24 -15.11 2.55 1.75
CA LYS A 24 -16.19 1.58 1.47
C LYS A 24 -15.85 0.15 1.89
N TYR A 25 -14.58 -0.15 2.14
CA TYR A 25 -14.10 -1.51 2.44
C TYR A 25 -13.72 -1.69 3.90
N VAL A 26 -13.25 -0.63 4.57
CA VAL A 26 -12.66 -0.72 5.91
C VAL A 26 -13.46 0.10 6.92
N ASN A 27 -13.41 -0.31 8.18
CA ASN A 27 -14.06 0.41 9.26
C ASN A 27 -13.24 1.64 9.70
N GLU A 28 -11.91 1.60 9.52
CA GLU A 28 -10.99 2.61 10.02
C GLU A 28 -9.75 2.68 9.14
N ILE A 29 -9.26 3.90 8.88
CA ILE A 29 -8.00 4.19 8.19
C ILE A 29 -7.05 4.84 9.19
N GLN A 30 -5.93 4.19 9.46
CA GLN A 30 -4.87 4.67 10.33
C GLN A 30 -3.67 5.13 9.53
N ILE A 31 -3.30 6.40 9.69
CA ILE A 31 -2.21 7.03 8.97
C ILE A 31 -1.02 7.23 9.90
N VAL A 32 0.15 6.82 9.45
CA VAL A 32 1.43 7.23 10.05
C VAL A 32 2.04 8.30 9.15
N CYS A 33 2.31 9.47 9.70
CA CYS A 33 3.00 10.55 8.98
C CYS A 33 4.50 10.41 9.16
N TYR A 34 5.22 10.26 8.05
CA TYR A 34 6.68 10.18 8.00
C TYR A 34 7.21 11.50 7.46
N ASN A 35 7.62 12.42 8.36
CA ASN A 35 8.23 13.67 7.98
C ASN A 35 9.74 13.47 7.73
N SER A 36 10.30 14.20 6.79
CA SER A 36 11.72 14.17 6.45
C SER A 36 12.24 15.56 6.09
N GLU A 37 13.54 15.73 5.93
CA GLU A 37 14.09 17.01 5.45
C GLU A 37 13.52 17.44 4.10
N LEU A 38 13.26 16.49 3.20
CA LEU A 38 12.64 16.76 1.89
C LEU A 38 11.15 17.08 1.99
N HIS A 39 10.46 16.55 2.98
CA HIS A 39 9.02 16.68 3.20
C HIS A 39 8.75 16.93 4.70
N PRO A 40 9.05 18.14 5.21
CA PRO A 40 9.04 18.39 6.66
C PRO A 40 7.65 18.56 7.26
N ASN A 41 6.61 18.76 6.46
CA ASN A 41 5.25 19.08 6.91
C ASN A 41 4.19 18.09 6.46
N ILE A 42 4.54 16.84 6.21
CA ILE A 42 3.56 15.79 5.84
C ILE A 42 2.43 15.71 6.87
N SER A 43 2.76 15.77 8.16
CA SER A 43 1.77 15.72 9.24
C SER A 43 0.74 16.84 9.17
N GLY A 44 1.18 18.07 8.89
CA GLY A 44 0.28 19.23 8.76
C GLY A 44 -0.63 19.10 7.54
N GLU A 45 -0.08 18.71 6.40
CA GLU A 45 -0.83 18.52 5.16
C GLU A 45 -1.89 17.41 5.31
N VAL A 46 -1.51 16.25 5.86
CA VAL A 46 -2.42 15.13 6.10
C VAL A 46 -3.54 15.53 7.06
N LYS A 47 -3.21 16.17 8.20
CA LYS A 47 -4.23 16.60 9.17
C LYS A 47 -5.26 17.55 8.57
N ASN A 48 -4.83 18.46 7.71
CA ASN A 48 -5.74 19.37 7.02
C ASN A 48 -6.69 18.64 6.05
N LEU A 49 -6.20 17.63 5.34
CA LEU A 49 -6.99 16.89 4.36
C LEU A 49 -7.98 15.90 4.99
N ILE A 50 -7.71 15.42 6.20
CA ILE A 50 -8.61 14.46 6.86
C ILE A 50 -9.68 15.11 7.75
N VAL A 51 -9.72 16.43 7.83
CA VAL A 51 -10.77 17.15 8.56
C VAL A 51 -12.16 16.74 8.04
N GLY A 52 -13.03 16.28 8.94
CA GLY A 52 -14.38 15.82 8.59
C GLY A 52 -14.51 14.33 8.29
N TYR A 53 -13.43 13.57 8.26
CA TYR A 53 -13.49 12.10 8.16
C TYR A 53 -13.43 11.46 9.56
N GLU A 54 -14.55 10.94 10.05
CA GLU A 54 -14.65 10.38 11.41
C GLU A 54 -13.85 9.07 11.58
N ASN A 55 -13.67 8.32 10.50
CA ASN A 55 -13.00 7.03 10.48
C ASN A 55 -11.56 7.06 9.96
N VAL A 56 -10.97 8.25 9.82
CA VAL A 56 -9.57 8.45 9.38
C VAL A 56 -8.80 9.19 10.47
N SER A 57 -7.66 8.65 10.88
CA SER A 57 -6.88 9.25 11.96
C SER A 57 -5.37 9.14 11.71
N VAL A 58 -4.63 10.18 12.13
CA VAL A 58 -3.18 10.10 12.29
C VAL A 58 -2.87 9.43 13.63
N VAL A 59 -2.30 8.23 13.59
CA VAL A 59 -2.02 7.42 14.79
C VAL A 59 -0.57 7.53 15.27
N LYS A 60 0.30 8.04 14.41
CA LYS A 60 1.71 8.29 14.74
C LYS A 60 2.31 9.30 13.78
N GLU A 61 3.23 10.11 14.31
CA GLU A 61 4.06 11.03 13.55
C GLU A 61 5.52 10.74 13.89
N VAL A 62 6.35 10.65 12.85
CA VAL A 62 7.80 10.48 13.01
C VAL A 62 8.54 11.49 12.16
N PHE A 63 9.76 11.80 12.55
CA PHE A 63 10.71 12.58 11.74
C PHE A 63 11.99 11.77 11.59
N HIS A 64 12.49 11.69 10.35
CA HIS A 64 13.75 11.05 10.02
C HIS A 64 14.39 11.78 8.85
N ASP A 65 15.69 12.02 8.87
CA ASP A 65 16.39 12.84 7.88
C ASP A 65 16.24 12.32 6.46
N ASN A 66 16.33 11.02 6.31
CA ASN A 66 16.23 10.32 5.02
C ASN A 66 15.12 9.27 5.04
N PHE A 67 14.71 8.84 3.86
CA PHE A 67 13.80 7.72 3.71
C PHE A 67 14.49 6.40 4.11
N ASP A 68 13.88 5.67 5.03
CA ASP A 68 14.36 4.39 5.54
C ASP A 68 13.28 3.30 5.41
N TRP A 69 13.55 2.31 4.55
CA TRP A 69 12.63 1.20 4.29
C TRP A 69 12.37 0.33 5.52
N GLU A 70 13.39 0.10 6.35
CA GLU A 70 13.25 -0.70 7.57
C GLU A 70 12.37 0.02 8.58
N MET A 71 12.61 1.31 8.78
CA MET A 71 11.78 2.14 9.66
C MET A 71 10.33 2.17 9.19
N VAL A 72 10.08 2.40 7.90
CA VAL A 72 8.72 2.40 7.34
C VAL A 72 8.04 1.05 7.57
N THR A 73 8.74 -0.06 7.34
CA THR A 73 8.23 -1.41 7.59
C THR A 73 7.88 -1.63 9.05
N ASN A 74 8.75 -1.19 9.96
CA ASN A 74 8.52 -1.29 11.40
C ASN A 74 7.30 -0.48 11.83
N LEU A 75 7.05 0.68 11.24
CA LEU A 75 5.84 1.49 11.50
C LEU A 75 4.56 0.76 11.10
N TYR A 76 4.52 0.11 9.93
CA TYR A 76 3.40 -0.76 9.54
C TYR A 76 3.15 -1.87 10.55
N ASN A 77 4.19 -2.58 10.94
CA ASN A 77 4.10 -3.69 11.87
C ASN A 77 3.69 -3.24 13.28
N GLU A 78 4.24 -2.14 13.79
CA GLU A 78 3.90 -1.58 15.10
C GLU A 78 2.41 -1.24 15.20
N VAL A 79 1.86 -0.57 14.19
CA VAL A 79 0.44 -0.18 14.19
C VAL A 79 -0.46 -1.40 14.17
N LYS A 80 -0.20 -2.37 13.30
CA LYS A 80 -1.00 -3.59 13.20
C LYS A 80 -0.99 -4.42 14.47
N LEU A 81 0.16 -4.52 15.13
CA LEU A 81 0.32 -5.33 16.34
C LEU A 81 -0.50 -4.82 17.54
N ARG A 82 -1.02 -3.59 17.50
CA ARG A 82 -1.94 -3.06 18.53
C ARG A 82 -3.27 -3.82 18.53
N TYR A 83 -3.69 -4.36 17.38
CA TYR A 83 -4.96 -5.09 17.22
C TYR A 83 -4.70 -6.42 16.48
N LYS A 84 -4.04 -7.33 17.16
CA LYS A 84 -3.52 -8.60 16.60
C LYS A 84 -4.57 -9.49 15.93
N ASN A 85 -5.80 -9.43 16.42
CA ASN A 85 -6.90 -10.29 15.96
C ASN A 85 -7.75 -9.64 14.85
N ASP A 86 -7.57 -8.34 14.58
CA ASP A 86 -8.28 -7.65 13.53
C ASP A 86 -7.66 -7.96 12.16
N TRP A 87 -8.45 -7.77 11.11
CA TRP A 87 -7.98 -7.80 9.75
C TRP A 87 -7.42 -6.44 9.35
N TRP A 88 -6.31 -6.44 8.67
CA TRP A 88 -5.62 -5.26 8.21
C TRP A 88 -5.42 -5.27 6.71
N VAL A 89 -5.81 -4.19 6.06
CA VAL A 89 -5.34 -3.82 4.73
C VAL A 89 -4.05 -3.03 4.91
N VAL A 90 -3.01 -3.39 4.18
CA VAL A 90 -1.72 -2.68 4.15
C VAL A 90 -1.51 -2.17 2.74
N ALA A 91 -1.43 -0.85 2.59
CA ALA A 91 -1.29 -0.20 1.29
C ALA A 91 -0.43 1.05 1.41
N ASP A 92 0.50 1.24 0.49
CA ASP A 92 1.17 2.53 0.33
C ASP A 92 0.18 3.54 -0.28
N ILE A 93 0.44 4.84 -0.10
CA ILE A 93 -0.52 5.89 -0.52
C ILE A 93 -0.87 5.88 -2.01
N ASP A 94 0.00 5.34 -2.84
CA ASP A 94 -0.15 5.20 -4.29
C ASP A 94 -0.67 3.82 -4.74
N GLU A 95 -1.08 2.96 -3.80
CA GLU A 95 -1.58 1.61 -4.05
C GLU A 95 -3.09 1.50 -3.78
N PHE A 96 -3.85 1.13 -4.80
CA PHE A 96 -5.31 0.98 -4.74
C PHE A 96 -5.70 -0.47 -5.02
N HIS A 97 -6.21 -1.15 -4.01
CA HIS A 97 -6.54 -2.57 -4.09
C HIS A 97 -7.92 -2.81 -4.72
N LEU A 98 -7.99 -3.70 -5.70
CA LEU A 98 -9.25 -4.28 -6.15
C LEU A 98 -9.36 -5.72 -5.67
N TYR A 99 -10.38 -5.98 -4.88
CA TYR A 99 -10.64 -7.28 -4.28
C TYR A 99 -11.45 -8.17 -5.21
N PRO A 100 -11.35 -9.51 -5.09
CA PRO A 100 -12.20 -10.43 -5.84
C PRO A 100 -13.69 -10.05 -5.71
N LYS A 101 -14.38 -9.90 -6.86
CA LYS A 101 -15.80 -9.49 -6.92
C LYS A 101 -16.10 -8.15 -6.20
N ASP A 102 -15.11 -7.28 -6.08
CA ASP A 102 -15.19 -5.99 -5.37
C ASP A 102 -15.69 -6.11 -3.91
N ASN A 103 -15.39 -7.22 -3.23
CA ASN A 103 -15.92 -7.55 -1.92
C ASN A 103 -14.85 -8.05 -0.94
N LEU A 104 -14.27 -7.12 -0.17
CA LEU A 104 -13.29 -7.44 0.86
C LEU A 104 -13.87 -8.27 2.02
N GLN A 105 -15.12 -7.98 2.45
CA GLN A 105 -15.75 -8.75 3.53
C GLN A 105 -15.91 -10.21 3.16
N ARG A 106 -16.33 -10.49 1.91
CA ARG A 106 -16.45 -11.87 1.42
C ARG A 106 -15.10 -12.57 1.38
N LEU A 107 -14.07 -11.88 0.89
CA LEU A 107 -12.70 -12.39 0.88
C LEU A 107 -12.23 -12.76 2.30
N ILE A 108 -12.50 -11.92 3.29
CA ILE A 108 -12.16 -12.17 4.68
C ILE A 108 -12.94 -13.36 5.25
N LEU A 109 -14.24 -13.47 4.98
CA LEU A 109 -15.03 -14.63 5.42
C LEU A 109 -14.50 -15.94 4.83
N ASP A 110 -14.09 -15.94 3.57
CA ASP A 110 -13.47 -17.11 2.94
C ASP A 110 -12.12 -17.43 3.61
N CYS A 111 -11.34 -16.42 3.99
CA CYS A 111 -10.09 -16.61 4.76
C CYS A 111 -10.37 -17.22 6.15
N GLU A 112 -11.35 -16.71 6.89
CA GLU A 112 -11.72 -17.22 8.21
C GLU A 112 -12.20 -18.67 8.14
N PHE A 113 -13.01 -18.98 7.16
CA PHE A 113 -13.52 -20.34 6.97
C PHE A 113 -12.41 -21.36 6.68
N ASN A 114 -11.39 -20.95 5.92
CA ASN A 114 -10.28 -21.82 5.52
C ASN A 114 -9.04 -21.73 6.43
N GLY A 115 -9.05 -20.88 7.46
CA GLY A 115 -7.92 -20.69 8.37
C GLY A 115 -6.75 -19.93 7.75
N TRP A 116 -6.97 -19.11 6.73
CA TRP A 116 -5.95 -18.25 6.13
C TRP A 116 -5.84 -16.92 6.87
N ASP A 117 -4.62 -16.47 7.09
CA ASP A 117 -4.31 -15.21 7.75
C ASP A 117 -3.76 -14.15 6.81
N ILE A 118 -3.43 -14.50 5.57
CA ILE A 118 -2.70 -13.67 4.62
C ILE A 118 -3.32 -13.78 3.23
N VAL A 119 -3.56 -12.63 2.61
CA VAL A 119 -3.95 -12.51 1.20
C VAL A 119 -2.88 -11.71 0.46
N ARG A 120 -2.39 -12.28 -0.64
CA ARG A 120 -1.41 -11.64 -1.52
C ARG A 120 -2.09 -10.98 -2.70
N GLY A 121 -1.39 -10.01 -3.29
CA GLY A 121 -1.75 -9.38 -4.53
C GLY A 121 -0.58 -9.25 -5.48
N GLY A 122 -0.87 -8.77 -6.67
CA GLY A 122 0.11 -8.45 -7.70
C GLY A 122 -0.06 -7.02 -8.19
N PHE A 123 1.07 -6.36 -8.48
CA PHE A 123 1.09 -5.00 -8.98
C PHE A 123 0.60 -4.89 -10.41
N ILE A 124 -0.19 -3.87 -10.66
CA ILE A 124 -0.59 -3.39 -11.98
C ILE A 124 -0.28 -1.89 -12.00
N ASP A 125 0.76 -1.49 -12.72
CA ASP A 125 1.10 -0.07 -12.84
C ASP A 125 0.02 0.68 -13.62
N ARG A 126 -0.24 1.92 -13.22
CA ARG A 126 -1.17 2.83 -13.86
C ARG A 126 -0.44 4.04 -14.43
N ILE A 127 -0.80 4.43 -15.67
CA ILE A 127 -0.18 5.53 -16.41
C ILE A 127 -1.26 6.31 -17.17
N GLY A 128 -0.98 7.55 -17.49
CA GLY A 128 -1.88 8.40 -18.26
C GLY A 128 -2.08 7.93 -19.70
N ASN A 129 -3.10 8.48 -20.36
CA ASN A 129 -3.40 8.18 -21.75
C ASN A 129 -2.19 8.53 -22.66
N GLY A 130 -1.93 7.69 -23.65
CA GLY A 130 -0.76 7.85 -24.54
C GLY A 130 0.59 7.69 -23.85
N GLY A 131 0.66 7.10 -22.65
CA GLY A 131 1.92 6.92 -21.92
C GLY A 131 2.39 8.17 -21.16
N THR A 132 1.51 9.12 -20.90
CA THR A 132 1.82 10.35 -20.17
C THR A 132 1.86 10.13 -18.67
N PHE A 133 2.49 11.05 -17.94
CA PHE A 133 2.54 11.12 -16.49
C PHE A 133 1.69 12.30 -16.02
N PRO A 134 0.38 12.08 -15.71
CA PRO A 134 -0.53 13.16 -15.42
C PRO A 134 -0.22 13.83 -14.08
N LYS A 135 -0.58 15.13 -14.00
CA LYS A 135 -0.74 15.80 -12.72
C LYS A 135 -2.02 15.30 -12.05
N ILE A 136 -1.92 14.91 -10.78
CA ILE A 136 -3.06 14.44 -10.00
C ILE A 136 -3.99 15.61 -9.70
N LYS A 137 -5.28 15.44 -9.98
CA LYS A 137 -6.36 16.40 -9.74
C LYS A 137 -7.38 15.82 -8.78
N ASP A 138 -7.84 16.60 -7.82
CA ASP A 138 -8.78 16.15 -6.78
C ASP A 138 -10.22 16.00 -7.28
N ASP A 139 -10.61 16.78 -8.29
CA ASP A 139 -11.98 16.85 -8.84
C ASP A 139 -12.27 15.76 -9.88
N GLU A 140 -11.28 15.03 -10.33
CA GLU A 140 -11.40 13.95 -11.30
C GLU A 140 -11.03 12.60 -10.70
N SER A 141 -11.77 11.55 -11.05
CA SER A 141 -11.44 10.19 -10.59
C SER A 141 -10.01 9.80 -10.99
N ILE A 142 -9.21 9.30 -10.05
CA ILE A 142 -7.84 8.82 -10.28
C ILE A 142 -7.78 7.77 -11.40
N TRP A 143 -8.82 6.94 -11.52
CA TRP A 143 -8.94 5.91 -12.56
C TRP A 143 -9.08 6.48 -13.97
N LYS A 144 -9.70 7.68 -14.11
CA LYS A 144 -9.80 8.38 -15.38
C LYS A 144 -8.51 9.10 -15.75
N GLN A 145 -7.80 9.63 -14.76
CA GLN A 145 -6.52 10.29 -14.96
C GLN A 145 -5.43 9.31 -15.41
N PHE A 146 -5.49 8.05 -14.92
CA PHE A 146 -4.53 6.98 -15.21
C PHE A 146 -5.22 5.76 -15.84
N PRO A 147 -5.78 5.87 -17.05
CA PRO A 147 -6.61 4.82 -17.64
C PRO A 147 -5.81 3.62 -18.16
N VAL A 148 -4.53 3.82 -18.52
CA VAL A 148 -3.70 2.75 -19.08
C VAL A 148 -3.08 1.93 -17.95
N MET A 149 -3.10 0.61 -18.10
CA MET A 149 -2.55 -0.32 -17.11
C MET A 149 -1.58 -1.31 -17.75
N GLY A 150 -0.57 -1.74 -16.97
CA GLY A 150 0.41 -2.70 -17.44
C GLY A 150 1.41 -3.09 -16.35
N PHE A 151 2.43 -3.86 -16.73
CA PHE A 151 3.50 -4.30 -15.84
C PHE A 151 4.80 -3.54 -16.19
N PHE A 152 4.78 -2.21 -16.05
CA PHE A 152 5.90 -1.38 -16.49
C PHE A 152 7.12 -1.53 -15.59
N ARG A 153 6.90 -1.54 -14.28
CA ARG A 153 7.97 -1.56 -13.29
C ARG A 153 8.79 -2.84 -13.33
N TYR A 154 8.14 -3.99 -13.42
CA TYR A 154 8.82 -5.28 -13.36
C TYR A 154 9.83 -5.49 -14.49
N PRO A 155 9.50 -5.29 -15.79
CA PRO A 155 10.49 -5.45 -16.86
C PRO A 155 11.64 -4.44 -16.80
N MET A 156 11.39 -3.21 -16.31
CA MET A 156 12.39 -2.15 -16.29
C MET A 156 13.36 -2.24 -15.12
N SER A 157 12.92 -2.70 -13.97
CA SER A 157 13.70 -2.64 -12.71
C SER A 157 13.80 -3.96 -11.97
N TYR A 158 13.23 -5.04 -12.50
CA TYR A 158 13.09 -6.33 -11.79
C TYR A 158 12.48 -6.21 -10.39
N ALA A 159 11.67 -5.17 -10.18
CA ALA A 159 11.01 -4.95 -8.89
C ALA A 159 10.05 -6.10 -8.57
N CYS A 160 9.96 -6.47 -7.29
CA CYS A 160 9.08 -7.55 -6.87
C CYS A 160 7.62 -7.28 -7.29
N PRO A 161 6.98 -8.20 -8.03
CA PRO A 161 5.60 -8.00 -8.49
C PRO A 161 4.55 -8.32 -7.42
N ASN A 162 4.97 -8.88 -6.28
CA ASN A 162 4.05 -9.32 -5.22
C ASN A 162 3.88 -8.25 -4.14
N LYS A 163 2.70 -8.28 -3.50
CA LYS A 163 2.38 -7.46 -2.33
C LYS A 163 1.57 -8.29 -1.34
N ILE A 164 1.82 -8.12 -0.05
CA ILE A 164 0.90 -8.57 1.00
C ILE A 164 -0.15 -7.47 1.16
N CYS A 165 -1.41 -7.79 0.92
CA CYS A 165 -2.49 -6.81 0.82
C CYS A 165 -3.41 -6.82 2.03
N VAL A 166 -3.79 -8.03 2.50
CA VAL A 166 -4.71 -8.21 3.61
C VAL A 166 -4.16 -9.27 4.56
N MET A 167 -4.17 -9.01 5.86
CA MET A 167 -3.64 -9.95 6.83
C MET A 167 -4.23 -9.78 8.23
N ARG A 168 -4.05 -10.77 9.09
CA ARG A 168 -4.27 -10.62 10.54
C ARG A 168 -3.20 -9.71 11.15
N GLY A 169 -3.57 -8.92 12.15
CA GLY A 169 -2.66 -7.97 12.79
C GLY A 169 -1.42 -8.60 13.45
N ARG A 170 -1.49 -9.90 13.79
CA ARG A 170 -0.36 -10.67 14.33
C ARG A 170 0.74 -10.99 13.30
N VAL A 171 0.43 -10.95 12.03
CA VAL A 171 1.37 -11.21 10.94
C VAL A 171 2.26 -9.98 10.73
N THR A 172 3.57 -10.15 10.61
CA THR A 172 4.50 -9.08 10.25
C THR A 172 4.82 -9.10 8.76
N VAL A 173 5.20 -7.96 8.22
CA VAL A 173 5.62 -7.82 6.82
C VAL A 173 7.08 -7.43 6.73
N THR A 174 7.73 -7.81 5.63
CA THR A 174 9.10 -7.42 5.29
C THR A 174 9.12 -6.08 4.53
N ASN A 175 10.32 -5.58 4.24
CA ASN A 175 10.52 -4.32 3.52
C ASN A 175 9.72 -4.29 2.21
N GLY A 176 9.00 -3.18 1.99
CA GLY A 176 8.10 -2.98 0.86
C GLY A 176 6.82 -3.82 0.91
N GLN A 177 6.55 -4.52 2.02
CA GLN A 177 5.40 -5.42 2.23
C GLN A 177 5.27 -6.51 1.14
N HIS A 178 6.39 -6.92 0.56
CA HIS A 178 6.41 -7.94 -0.50
C HIS A 178 6.21 -9.36 0.04
N TYR A 179 6.63 -9.60 1.26
CA TYR A 179 6.52 -10.89 1.94
C TYR A 179 6.03 -10.69 3.38
N ALA A 180 5.52 -11.76 3.97
CA ALA A 180 5.18 -11.80 5.39
C ALA A 180 6.16 -12.69 6.15
N GLU A 181 6.30 -12.46 7.44
CA GLU A 181 6.97 -13.35 8.38
C GLU A 181 5.94 -14.14 9.18
N ILE A 182 6.13 -15.45 9.21
CA ILE A 182 5.33 -16.40 9.97
C ILE A 182 6.31 -17.27 10.75
N ASP A 183 6.21 -17.25 12.08
CA ASP A 183 7.07 -18.02 12.99
C ASP A 183 8.57 -17.82 12.70
N GLY A 184 8.99 -16.59 12.44
CA GLY A 184 10.37 -16.22 12.15
C GLY A 184 10.88 -16.64 10.76
N GLN A 185 9.97 -17.09 9.88
CA GLN A 185 10.30 -17.44 8.50
C GLN A 185 9.56 -16.54 7.51
N THR A 186 10.28 -16.02 6.52
CA THR A 186 9.66 -15.20 5.45
C THR A 186 8.93 -16.07 4.43
N THR A 187 7.79 -15.56 3.94
CA THR A 187 6.91 -16.32 3.01
C THR A 187 7.49 -16.54 1.62
N TRP A 188 8.62 -15.90 1.25
CA TRP A 188 9.24 -16.11 -0.05
C TRP A 188 9.63 -17.58 -0.29
N ARG A 189 9.96 -18.32 0.77
CA ARG A 189 10.26 -19.76 0.70
C ARG A 189 9.06 -20.62 0.28
N TRP A 190 7.84 -20.06 0.37
CA TRP A 190 6.59 -20.77 0.11
C TRP A 190 5.93 -20.35 -1.21
N GLN A 191 6.59 -19.55 -2.04
CA GLN A 191 5.99 -19.02 -3.28
C GLN A 191 5.52 -20.10 -4.27
N GLY A 192 6.20 -21.23 -4.34
CA GLY A 192 5.84 -22.30 -5.26
C GLY A 192 4.83 -23.33 -4.71
N TRP A 193 4.70 -23.43 -3.39
CA TRP A 193 4.03 -24.57 -2.75
C TRP A 193 2.81 -24.17 -1.90
N GLY A 194 2.61 -22.88 -1.66
CA GLY A 194 1.58 -22.38 -0.75
C GLY A 194 1.93 -22.62 0.73
N HIS A 195 1.69 -21.65 1.56
CA HIS A 195 1.75 -21.82 3.01
C HIS A 195 0.32 -22.01 3.52
N PRO A 196 0.05 -22.87 4.53
CA PRO A 196 -1.32 -23.12 5.01
C PRO A 196 -2.05 -21.88 5.51
N LEU A 197 -1.34 -20.83 5.94
CA LEU A 197 -1.95 -19.56 6.36
C LEU A 197 -2.11 -18.54 5.23
N ILE A 198 -1.73 -18.87 3.99
CA ILE A 198 -1.83 -17.96 2.84
C ILE A 198 -2.95 -18.39 1.91
N ALA A 199 -3.87 -17.48 1.62
CA ALA A 199 -4.95 -17.72 0.65
C ALA A 199 -4.37 -18.04 -0.74
N PRO A 200 -4.96 -18.98 -1.48
CA PRO A 200 -4.50 -19.38 -2.82
C PRO A 200 -4.57 -18.21 -3.81
N ILE A 201 -3.45 -17.92 -4.48
CA ILE A 201 -3.34 -16.75 -5.37
C ILE A 201 -4.22 -16.87 -6.63
N ASN A 202 -4.50 -18.08 -7.09
CA ASN A 202 -5.34 -18.31 -8.27
C ASN A 202 -6.82 -18.00 -8.05
N THR A 203 -7.28 -17.91 -6.82
CA THR A 203 -8.69 -17.68 -6.48
C THR A 203 -8.93 -16.47 -5.59
N HIS A 204 -7.93 -16.07 -4.80
CA HIS A 204 -8.05 -15.05 -3.75
C HIS A 204 -7.01 -13.93 -3.88
N SER A 205 -6.46 -13.70 -5.08
CA SER A 205 -5.50 -12.62 -5.29
C SER A 205 -6.16 -11.25 -5.35
N VAL A 206 -5.45 -10.25 -4.85
CA VAL A 206 -5.79 -8.83 -4.93
C VAL A 206 -5.04 -8.19 -6.10
N GLN A 207 -5.71 -7.36 -6.88
CA GLN A 207 -5.04 -6.50 -7.84
C GLN A 207 -4.58 -5.22 -7.13
N VAL A 208 -3.29 -4.92 -7.16
CA VAL A 208 -2.72 -3.71 -6.57
C VAL A 208 -2.45 -2.71 -7.69
N HIS A 209 -3.38 -1.78 -7.88
CA HIS A 209 -3.22 -0.72 -8.88
C HIS A 209 -2.34 0.38 -8.34
N HIS A 210 -1.21 0.63 -9.00
CA HIS A 210 -0.12 1.45 -8.53
C HIS A 210 -0.04 2.76 -9.31
N PHE A 211 -0.41 3.88 -8.67
CA PHE A 211 -0.57 5.22 -9.26
C PHE A 211 0.65 6.12 -9.06
N LYS A 212 1.84 5.54 -9.04
CA LYS A 212 3.08 6.31 -8.80
C LYS A 212 3.61 7.05 -10.03
N TRP A 213 3.07 6.79 -11.23
CA TRP A 213 3.56 7.33 -12.49
C TRP A 213 2.93 8.68 -12.82
N ASP A 214 3.03 9.63 -11.89
CA ASP A 214 2.56 11.02 -12.01
C ASP A 214 3.62 11.96 -12.59
N GLU A 215 3.30 13.26 -12.68
CA GLU A 215 4.18 14.31 -13.21
C GLU A 215 5.57 14.36 -12.54
N THR A 216 5.71 13.89 -11.30
CA THR A 216 6.98 13.90 -10.54
C THR A 216 7.88 12.72 -10.88
N SER A 217 7.38 11.72 -11.62
CA SER A 217 8.07 10.45 -11.85
C SER A 217 9.37 10.59 -12.62
N ILE A 218 9.41 11.49 -13.61
CA ILE A 218 10.64 11.71 -14.42
C ILE A 218 11.77 12.24 -13.55
N ASP A 219 11.47 13.21 -12.68
CA ASP A 219 12.48 13.82 -11.82
C ASP A 219 12.95 12.84 -10.74
N ARG A 220 12.02 12.02 -10.20
CA ARG A 220 12.38 10.92 -9.28
C ARG A 220 13.32 9.92 -9.94
N ILE A 221 13.04 9.50 -11.18
CA ILE A 221 13.89 8.55 -11.93
C ILE A 221 15.28 9.15 -12.21
N LYS A 222 15.34 10.41 -12.64
CA LYS A 222 16.61 11.11 -12.85
C LYS A 222 17.44 11.18 -11.58
N LYS A 223 16.82 11.59 -10.46
CA LYS A 223 17.48 11.66 -9.16
C LYS A 223 18.06 10.31 -8.73
N VAL A 224 17.30 9.22 -8.87
CA VAL A 224 17.78 7.86 -8.58
C VAL A 224 18.93 7.46 -9.51
N ALA A 225 18.84 7.77 -10.81
CA ALA A 225 19.90 7.49 -11.78
C ALA A 225 21.19 8.24 -11.45
N ASP A 226 21.09 9.50 -11.02
CA ASP A 226 22.26 10.31 -10.66
C ASP A 226 22.90 9.84 -9.34
N THR A 227 22.12 9.39 -8.37
CA THR A 227 22.64 8.83 -7.11
C THR A 227 23.38 7.50 -7.32
N ASN A 228 22.96 6.70 -8.31
CA ASN A 228 23.57 5.40 -8.59
C ASN A 228 24.77 5.46 -9.58
N LYS A 229 25.17 6.65 -9.99
CA LYS A 229 26.38 6.83 -10.84
C LYS A 229 27.69 6.93 -10.04
N ASN A 230 27.58 7.00 -8.71
CA ASN A 230 28.71 7.03 -7.78
C ASN A 230 28.82 5.69 -7.04
#